data_72ac4e2c7471b6ccf9655b2e1544471a
#
_entry.id   72ac4e2c7471b6ccf9655b2e1544471a
#
_cell.length_a   1.000
_cell.length_b   1.000
_cell.length_c   1.000
_cell.angle_alpha   90.00
_cell.angle_beta   90.00
_cell.angle_gamma   90.00
#
_symmetry.space_group_name_H-M   'P 1'
#
loop_
_entity.id
_entity.type
_entity.pdbx_description
1 polymer ?
#
loop_
_entity_poly.entity_id
_entity_poly.type
_entity_poly.pdbx_seq_one_letter_code
_entity_poly.pdbx_strand_id
1 'polypeptide(L)'
;MKLISLHIDNFGQFNNFDYVFEDGINQIIEENGWGKSTLAAFIKVMFFGFDNTSKRDDYVNEKRRFKPWQGGLYGGSLAFEIDNKQYTIYRTFEAKDKDDTFKLVDTITKLDSFDYTSDIGKEIFEIDSDSFEKTAYIFQNNCESGSTGDIAALLGCDAVDDVDVNNYDEVIGHMNDKINSLSPKRKTGQLYKMKEDIERLKAKLMGKNELEQALQQTISLITEQKKEYNRLDKEQTSVSDILDKASRRKDL
;
A
#
# COMPACT_ATOMS: atom_id res chain seq x y z
N MET A 1 7.01 20.64 5.77
CA MET A 1 7.58 19.44 5.11
C MET A 1 9.01 19.75 4.66
N LYS A 2 9.93 18.78 4.74
CA LYS A 2 11.32 18.90 4.34
C LYS A 2 11.74 17.63 3.59
N LEU A 3 12.37 17.76 2.42
CA LEU A 3 13.00 16.64 1.73
C LEU A 3 14.32 16.30 2.43
N ILE A 4 14.61 15.00 2.57
CA ILE A 4 15.84 14.51 3.23
C ILE A 4 16.78 13.92 2.18
N SER A 5 16.36 12.93 1.44
CA SER A 5 17.17 12.28 0.42
C SER A 5 16.28 11.59 -0.61
N LEU A 6 16.85 11.31 -1.76
CA LEU A 6 16.23 10.45 -2.76
C LEU A 6 17.24 9.45 -3.31
N HIS A 7 16.72 8.33 -3.73
CA HIS A 7 17.42 7.32 -4.50
C HIS A 7 16.62 6.97 -5.74
N ILE A 8 17.23 7.04 -6.90
CA ILE A 8 16.63 6.70 -8.19
C ILE A 8 17.26 5.39 -8.66
N ASP A 9 16.50 4.31 -8.66
CA ASP A 9 16.95 3.06 -9.28
C ASP A 9 17.16 3.28 -10.79
N ASN A 10 16.08 3.65 -11.49
CA ASN A 10 16.11 4.11 -12.87
C ASN A 10 14.94 5.06 -13.14
N PHE A 11 15.20 6.21 -13.72
CA PHE A 11 14.18 7.19 -14.12
C PHE A 11 14.75 8.11 -15.21
N GLY A 12 14.18 8.05 -16.41
CA GLY A 12 14.73 8.78 -17.55
C GLY A 12 16.18 8.40 -17.81
N GLN A 13 17.06 9.35 -17.67
CA GLN A 13 18.51 9.12 -17.83
C GLN A 13 19.26 8.73 -16.55
N PHE A 14 18.61 8.88 -15.38
CA PHE A 14 19.23 8.51 -14.11
C PHE A 14 19.20 6.99 -13.91
N ASN A 15 20.32 6.48 -13.43
CA ASN A 15 20.49 5.08 -13.04
C ASN A 15 21.34 5.02 -11.78
N ASN A 16 20.84 4.38 -10.74
CA ASN A 16 21.49 4.25 -9.44
C ASN A 16 22.05 5.58 -8.93
N PHE A 17 21.17 6.58 -8.83
CA PHE A 17 21.51 7.95 -8.47
C PHE A 17 20.97 8.30 -7.10
N ASP A 18 21.86 8.83 -6.26
CA ASP A 18 21.54 9.30 -4.91
C ASP A 18 21.68 10.82 -4.82
N TYR A 19 20.77 11.45 -4.09
CA TYR A 19 20.87 12.87 -3.75
C TYR A 19 20.40 13.10 -2.31
N VAL A 20 21.19 13.88 -1.57
CA VAL A 20 20.85 14.29 -0.18
C VAL A 20 20.57 15.78 -0.19
N PHE A 21 19.42 16.16 0.38
CA PHE A 21 19.01 17.56 0.48
C PHE A 21 19.61 18.20 1.74
N GLU A 22 20.07 19.42 1.61
CA GLU A 22 20.51 20.26 2.72
C GLU A 22 19.33 21.05 3.31
N ASP A 23 19.54 21.60 4.51
CA ASP A 23 18.55 22.50 5.10
C ASP A 23 18.46 23.83 4.33
N GLY A 24 17.24 24.25 4.06
CA GLY A 24 16.98 25.50 3.34
C GLY A 24 16.97 25.35 1.81
N ILE A 25 17.67 26.22 1.11
CA ILE A 25 17.66 26.29 -0.35
C ILE A 25 18.68 25.32 -0.93
N ASN A 26 18.21 24.37 -1.74
CA ASN A 26 19.04 23.46 -2.50
C ASN A 26 19.18 23.96 -3.95
N GLN A 27 20.38 24.31 -4.35
CA GLN A 27 20.67 24.84 -5.67
C GLN A 27 21.45 23.82 -6.51
N ILE A 28 20.85 23.34 -7.60
CA ILE A 28 21.47 22.38 -8.52
C ILE A 28 21.89 23.12 -9.78
N ILE A 29 23.20 23.32 -9.92
CA ILE A 29 23.82 24.01 -11.07
C ILE A 29 24.57 22.96 -11.89
N GLU A 30 24.00 22.59 -13.02
CA GLU A 30 24.54 21.56 -13.90
C GLU A 30 24.33 21.96 -15.37
N GLU A 31 25.05 21.33 -16.27
CA GLU A 31 24.93 21.57 -17.72
C GLU A 31 23.52 21.24 -18.25
N ASN A 32 23.21 21.78 -19.44
CA ASN A 32 21.98 21.43 -20.13
C ASN A 32 22.03 19.94 -20.53
N GLY A 33 20.92 19.22 -20.28
CA GLY A 33 20.87 17.79 -20.53
C GLY A 33 21.29 16.90 -19.37
N TRP A 34 21.85 17.45 -18.27
CA TRP A 34 22.20 16.67 -17.08
C TRP A 34 21.00 15.99 -16.41
N GLY A 35 19.79 16.51 -16.60
CA GLY A 35 18.59 15.90 -16.05
C GLY A 35 17.91 16.66 -14.91
N LYS A 36 18.19 17.96 -14.73
CA LYS A 36 17.52 18.79 -13.71
C LYS A 36 16.01 18.67 -13.73
N SER A 37 15.42 18.73 -14.92
CA SER A 37 13.97 18.56 -15.09
C SER A 37 13.50 17.12 -14.83
N THR A 38 14.34 16.13 -15.11
CA THR A 38 14.05 14.73 -14.81
C THR A 38 14.06 14.48 -13.30
N LEU A 39 15.00 15.10 -12.58
CA LEU A 39 15.07 15.02 -11.12
C LEU A 39 13.84 15.67 -10.46
N ALA A 40 13.45 16.85 -10.93
CA ALA A 40 12.26 17.53 -10.44
C ALA A 40 10.98 16.73 -10.75
N ALA A 41 10.87 16.14 -11.95
CA ALA A 41 9.77 15.26 -12.31
C ALA A 41 9.73 13.99 -11.42
N PHE A 42 10.90 13.43 -11.10
CA PHE A 42 10.98 12.29 -10.19
C PHE A 42 10.37 12.62 -8.81
N ILE A 43 10.73 13.76 -8.23
CA ILE A 43 10.19 14.21 -6.94
C ILE A 43 8.66 14.34 -7.02
N LYS A 44 8.13 14.98 -8.07
CA LYS A 44 6.68 15.10 -8.29
C LYS A 44 6.01 13.73 -8.34
N VAL A 45 6.55 12.83 -9.17
CA VAL A 45 5.98 11.51 -9.39
C VAL A 45 6.05 10.63 -8.13
N MET A 46 7.04 10.83 -7.27
CA MET A 46 7.10 10.12 -5.99
C MET A 46 5.93 10.50 -5.07
N PHE A 47 5.43 11.74 -5.11
CA PHE A 47 4.26 12.15 -4.34
C PHE A 47 2.93 11.82 -5.02
N PHE A 48 2.79 12.14 -6.31
CA PHE A 48 1.49 12.07 -7.00
C PHE A 48 1.31 10.85 -7.91
N GLY A 49 2.39 10.14 -8.23
CA GLY A 49 2.35 9.13 -9.29
C GLY A 49 2.41 9.76 -10.68
N PHE A 50 2.08 8.96 -11.71
CA PHE A 50 1.98 9.45 -13.07
C PHE A 50 0.55 9.77 -13.46
N ASP A 51 0.36 10.93 -14.07
CA ASP A 51 -0.89 11.35 -14.70
C ASP A 51 -0.88 11.00 -16.20
N ASN A 52 -2.10 11.04 -16.80
CA ASN A 52 -2.27 10.91 -18.26
C ASN A 52 -1.63 9.67 -18.90
N THR A 53 -1.47 8.59 -18.15
CA THR A 53 -0.81 7.34 -18.61
C THR A 53 -1.51 6.68 -19.80
N SER A 54 -2.80 6.94 -20.01
CA SER A 54 -3.59 6.44 -21.14
C SER A 54 -3.30 7.15 -22.48
N LYS A 55 -2.64 8.32 -22.46
CA LYS A 55 -2.31 9.07 -23.65
C LYS A 55 -1.23 8.36 -24.46
N ARG A 56 -1.35 8.40 -25.79
CA ARG A 56 -0.39 7.78 -26.72
C ARG A 56 0.80 8.69 -27.04
N ASP A 57 0.63 9.99 -26.86
CA ASP A 57 1.67 10.97 -27.11
C ASP A 57 2.70 10.95 -25.99
N ASP A 58 3.95 10.69 -26.31
CA ASP A 58 5.04 10.59 -25.34
C ASP A 58 5.38 11.95 -24.68
N TYR A 59 5.00 13.07 -25.29
CA TYR A 59 5.14 14.39 -24.67
C TYR A 59 4.12 14.62 -23.55
N VAL A 60 2.94 14.05 -23.65
CA VAL A 60 1.85 14.17 -22.68
C VAL A 60 1.89 13.04 -21.64
N ASN A 61 2.36 11.87 -22.06
CA ASN A 61 2.49 10.69 -21.21
C ASN A 61 3.85 10.68 -20.53
N GLU A 62 3.94 11.26 -19.34
CA GLU A 62 5.18 11.34 -18.57
C GLU A 62 5.76 9.95 -18.25
N LYS A 63 4.94 8.95 -17.99
CA LYS A 63 5.39 7.58 -17.70
C LYS A 63 6.18 6.98 -18.86
N ARG A 64 5.79 7.29 -20.11
CA ARG A 64 6.53 6.88 -21.30
C ARG A 64 7.78 7.74 -21.52
N ARG A 65 7.66 9.04 -21.32
CA ARG A 65 8.75 10.01 -21.48
C ARG A 65 9.93 9.72 -20.56
N PHE A 66 9.67 9.38 -19.31
CA PHE A 66 10.71 9.10 -18.32
C PHE A 66 11.04 7.62 -18.17
N LYS A 67 10.50 6.76 -19.05
CA LYS A 67 10.84 5.34 -19.02
C LYS A 67 12.35 5.15 -19.26
N PRO A 68 13.05 4.39 -18.39
CA PRO A 68 14.49 4.19 -18.52
C PRO A 68 14.84 3.46 -19.81
N TRP A 69 15.82 3.96 -20.54
CA TRP A 69 16.25 3.36 -21.80
C TRP A 69 17.08 2.10 -21.60
N GLN A 70 17.80 2.05 -20.49
CA GLN A 70 18.66 0.92 -20.12
C GLN A 70 17.89 -0.26 -19.50
N GLY A 71 16.58 -0.12 -19.27
CA GLY A 71 15.79 -1.11 -18.53
C GLY A 71 16.10 -1.10 -17.04
N GLY A 72 15.71 -2.16 -16.35
CA GLY A 72 15.86 -2.27 -14.89
C GLY A 72 14.60 -1.83 -14.14
N LEU A 73 14.71 -1.72 -12.80
CA LEU A 73 13.61 -1.32 -11.94
C LEU A 73 13.30 0.16 -12.18
N TYR A 74 12.12 0.47 -12.69
CA TYR A 74 11.68 1.84 -12.96
C TYR A 74 11.06 2.44 -11.70
N GLY A 75 11.76 3.35 -11.04
CA GLY A 75 11.32 3.95 -9.79
C GLY A 75 12.47 4.30 -8.86
N GLY A 76 12.19 4.24 -7.56
CA GLY A 76 13.16 4.53 -6.52
C GLY A 76 12.50 4.85 -5.18
N SER A 77 13.19 5.66 -4.37
CA SER A 77 12.70 6.09 -3.07
C SER A 77 12.92 7.58 -2.81
N LEU A 78 12.08 8.16 -1.95
CA LEU A 78 12.15 9.56 -1.51
C LEU A 78 11.90 9.63 -0.02
N ALA A 79 12.90 10.12 0.73
CA ALA A 79 12.78 10.36 2.17
C ALA A 79 12.43 11.82 2.43
N PHE A 80 11.45 12.06 3.30
CA PHE A 80 11.00 13.39 3.69
C PHE A 80 10.56 13.41 5.14
N GLU A 81 10.45 14.61 5.69
CA GLU A 81 9.97 14.87 7.05
C GLU A 81 8.73 15.78 7.02
N ILE A 82 7.72 15.41 7.77
CA ILE A 82 6.51 16.19 8.02
C ILE A 82 6.07 15.97 9.47
N ASP A 83 5.69 17.04 10.17
CA ASP A 83 5.22 17.03 11.56
C ASP A 83 6.15 16.26 12.51
N ASN A 84 7.46 16.45 12.34
CA ASN A 84 8.53 15.78 13.09
C ASN A 84 8.60 14.24 12.94
N LYS A 85 7.92 13.70 11.94
CA LYS A 85 8.04 12.30 11.55
C LYS A 85 8.75 12.19 10.21
N GLN A 86 9.59 11.18 10.09
CA GLN A 86 10.35 10.91 8.87
C GLN A 86 9.80 9.69 8.15
N TYR A 87 9.51 9.86 6.88
CA TYR A 87 8.96 8.82 6.02
C TYR A 87 9.84 8.60 4.79
N THR A 88 9.83 7.38 4.28
CA THR A 88 10.40 7.05 2.98
C THR A 88 9.32 6.43 2.10
N ILE A 89 9.06 7.08 0.97
CA ILE A 89 8.21 6.55 -0.10
C ILE A 89 9.08 5.65 -0.97
N TYR A 90 8.58 4.48 -1.31
CA TYR A 90 9.08 3.62 -2.37
C TYR A 90 8.00 3.50 -3.44
N ARG A 91 8.36 3.81 -4.68
CA ARG A 91 7.48 3.60 -5.84
C ARG A 91 8.22 2.89 -6.95
N THR A 92 7.54 1.91 -7.53
CA THR A 92 7.98 1.29 -8.79
C THR A 92 6.87 1.36 -9.81
N PHE A 93 7.25 1.56 -11.05
CA PHE A 93 6.34 1.77 -12.16
C PHE A 93 6.48 0.65 -13.17
N GLU A 94 5.38 -0.01 -13.44
CA GLU A 94 5.32 -1.12 -14.38
C GLU A 94 4.68 -0.69 -15.71
N ALA A 95 4.65 -1.59 -16.67
CA ALA A 95 4.04 -1.31 -17.97
C ALA A 95 2.54 -0.97 -17.87
N LYS A 96 1.86 -1.49 -16.85
CA LYS A 96 0.45 -1.22 -16.55
C LYS A 96 0.36 -0.52 -15.21
N ASP A 97 -0.43 0.54 -15.14
CA ASP A 97 -0.59 1.36 -13.93
C ASP A 97 -1.09 0.58 -12.70
N LYS A 98 -1.91 -0.44 -12.93
CA LYS A 98 -2.41 -1.33 -11.88
C LYS A 98 -1.34 -2.22 -11.23
N ASP A 99 -0.21 -2.38 -11.91
CA ASP A 99 0.91 -3.20 -11.45
C ASP A 99 1.98 -2.31 -10.78
N ASP A 100 1.78 -0.99 -10.77
CA ASP A 100 2.63 -0.04 -10.04
C ASP A 100 2.56 -0.32 -8.54
N THR A 101 3.68 -0.17 -7.85
CA THR A 101 3.75 -0.39 -6.41
C THR A 101 3.96 0.93 -5.67
N PHE A 102 3.34 1.01 -4.51
CA PHE A 102 3.56 2.09 -3.55
C PHE A 102 3.75 1.50 -2.16
N LYS A 103 4.77 1.96 -1.48
CA LYS A 103 5.06 1.58 -0.10
C LYS A 103 5.56 2.80 0.67
N LEU A 104 4.95 3.05 1.82
CA LEU A 104 5.39 4.07 2.76
C LEU A 104 6.02 3.41 3.98
N VAL A 105 7.19 3.86 4.37
CA VAL A 105 7.95 3.32 5.50
C VAL A 105 8.33 4.46 6.43
N ASP A 106 8.17 4.26 7.72
CA ASP A 106 8.75 5.15 8.72
C ASP A 106 10.28 4.98 8.68
N THR A 107 10.99 6.08 8.39
CA THR A 107 12.44 6.06 8.15
C THR A 107 13.24 5.64 9.39
N ILE A 108 12.73 5.92 10.59
CA ILE A 108 13.41 5.64 11.86
C ILE A 108 13.17 4.19 12.27
N THR A 109 11.91 3.77 12.31
CA THR A 109 11.55 2.41 12.78
C THR A 109 11.73 1.34 11.71
N LYS A 110 11.83 1.73 10.43
CA LYS A 110 11.88 0.84 9.25
C LYS A 110 10.63 -0.03 9.08
N LEU A 111 9.53 0.31 9.74
CA LEU A 111 8.27 -0.38 9.63
C LEU A 111 7.37 0.28 8.58
N ASP A 112 6.49 -0.52 7.99
CA ASP A 112 5.49 -0.01 7.05
C ASP A 112 4.55 0.94 7.79
N SER A 113 4.35 2.12 7.21
CA SER A 113 3.41 3.13 7.71
C SER A 113 2.16 3.15 6.84
N PHE A 114 1.02 3.36 7.48
CA PHE A 114 -0.29 3.52 6.85
C PHE A 114 -0.89 4.91 7.12
N ASP A 115 -0.05 5.86 7.53
CA ASP A 115 -0.48 7.23 7.85
C ASP A 115 -0.99 7.95 6.59
N TYR A 116 -0.47 7.57 5.40
CA TYR A 116 -0.86 8.09 4.10
C TYR A 116 -1.10 6.94 3.10
N THR A 117 -1.93 7.21 2.09
CA THR A 117 -2.22 6.26 1.00
C THR A 117 -1.29 6.47 -0.21
N SER A 118 -1.58 5.78 -1.32
CA SER A 118 -0.89 6.04 -2.61
C SER A 118 -1.08 7.46 -3.13
N ASP A 119 -2.13 8.17 -2.67
CA ASP A 119 -2.43 9.55 -3.05
C ASP A 119 -1.77 10.57 -2.10
N ILE A 120 -0.62 10.19 -1.54
CA ILE A 120 0.12 10.95 -0.52
C ILE A 120 0.37 12.42 -0.90
N GLY A 121 0.59 12.71 -2.17
CA GLY A 121 0.76 14.09 -2.64
C GLY A 121 -0.48 14.94 -2.37
N LYS A 122 -1.66 14.41 -2.70
CA LYS A 122 -2.93 15.09 -2.45
C LYS A 122 -3.24 15.20 -0.95
N GLU A 123 -2.88 14.20 -0.18
CA GLU A 123 -3.11 14.18 1.27
C GLU A 123 -2.22 15.19 2.02
N ILE A 124 -0.96 15.36 1.59
CA ILE A 124 -0.01 16.27 2.24
C ILE A 124 -0.18 17.72 1.78
N PHE A 125 -0.36 17.92 0.46
CA PHE A 125 -0.41 19.28 -0.10
C PHE A 125 -1.84 19.84 -0.20
N GLU A 126 -2.87 19.01 0.02
CA GLU A 126 -4.29 19.33 -0.08
C GLU A 126 -4.72 19.84 -1.47
N ILE A 127 -3.88 19.60 -2.49
CA ILE A 127 -4.12 19.95 -3.89
C ILE A 127 -3.84 18.77 -4.80
N ASP A 128 -4.43 18.77 -5.98
CA ASP A 128 -4.14 17.78 -7.02
C ASP A 128 -2.79 18.04 -7.72
N SER A 129 -2.36 17.10 -8.55
CA SER A 129 -1.10 17.17 -9.30
C SER A 129 -1.04 18.36 -10.23
N ASP A 130 -2.15 18.70 -10.91
CA ASP A 130 -2.26 19.86 -11.81
C ASP A 130 -2.09 21.19 -11.05
N SER A 131 -2.71 21.30 -9.87
CA SER A 131 -2.57 22.45 -9.00
C SER A 131 -1.16 22.58 -8.42
N PHE A 132 -0.55 21.45 -8.07
CA PHE A 132 0.84 21.41 -7.61
C PHE A 132 1.81 21.88 -8.70
N GLU A 133 1.60 21.49 -9.96
CA GLU A 133 2.42 21.95 -11.10
C GLU A 133 2.30 23.45 -11.34
N LYS A 134 1.17 24.04 -11.02
CA LYS A 134 0.94 25.48 -11.22
C LYS A 134 1.38 26.35 -10.04
N THR A 135 1.61 25.76 -8.87
CA THR A 135 1.93 26.49 -7.64
C THR A 135 3.33 26.21 -7.11
N ALA A 136 3.65 24.96 -6.84
CA ALA A 136 4.89 24.55 -6.19
C ALA A 136 5.94 24.00 -7.17
N TYR A 137 5.51 23.44 -8.29
CA TYR A 137 6.37 22.84 -9.31
C TYR A 137 6.42 23.73 -10.54
N ILE A 138 7.25 24.80 -10.49
CA ILE A 138 7.36 25.77 -11.58
C ILE A 138 8.31 25.22 -12.65
N PHE A 139 7.76 24.79 -13.76
CA PHE A 139 8.50 24.27 -14.89
C PHE A 139 8.66 25.32 -15.99
N GLN A 140 9.76 25.26 -16.74
CA GLN A 140 10.11 26.26 -17.74
C GLN A 140 9.01 26.52 -18.81
N ASN A 141 8.21 25.51 -19.12
CA ASN A 141 7.14 25.60 -20.14
C ASN A 141 5.76 25.88 -19.56
N ASN A 142 5.58 25.87 -18.23
CA ASN A 142 4.29 26.07 -17.56
C ASN A 142 4.22 27.38 -16.79
N CYS A 143 4.85 28.43 -17.29
CA CYS A 143 4.75 29.77 -16.69
C CYS A 143 3.40 30.48 -17.00
N GLU A 144 2.43 29.81 -17.61
CA GLU A 144 1.11 30.36 -17.82
C GLU A 144 0.33 30.34 -16.48
N SER A 145 -0.07 31.53 -16.02
CA SER A 145 -0.91 31.67 -14.86
C SER A 145 -2.32 31.15 -15.18
N GLY A 146 -2.64 29.96 -14.73
CA GLY A 146 -3.97 29.38 -14.82
C GLY A 146 -4.49 29.03 -13.42
N SER A 147 -5.74 29.37 -13.12
CA SER A 147 -6.40 28.86 -11.91
C SER A 147 -6.92 27.46 -12.17
N THR A 148 -6.71 26.56 -11.21
CA THR A 148 -7.40 25.26 -11.17
C THR A 148 -8.55 25.33 -10.17
N GLY A 149 -9.49 24.40 -10.26
CA GLY A 149 -10.63 24.35 -9.32
C GLY A 149 -10.17 24.26 -7.86
N ASP A 150 -9.13 23.46 -7.57
CA ASP A 150 -8.60 23.33 -6.21
C ASP A 150 -7.92 24.62 -5.71
N ILE A 151 -7.17 25.32 -6.58
CA ILE A 151 -6.55 26.62 -6.25
C ILE A 151 -7.64 27.67 -5.99
N ALA A 152 -8.68 27.73 -6.83
CA ALA A 152 -9.78 28.66 -6.67
C ALA A 152 -10.53 28.39 -5.36
N ALA A 153 -10.79 27.13 -5.04
CA ALA A 153 -11.44 26.73 -3.79
C ALA A 153 -10.61 27.12 -2.55
N LEU A 154 -9.28 26.90 -2.57
CA LEU A 154 -8.38 27.25 -1.45
C LEU A 154 -8.26 28.76 -1.25
N LEU A 155 -8.29 29.55 -2.33
CA LEU A 155 -8.22 31.01 -2.26
C LEU A 155 -9.55 31.64 -1.85
N GLY A 156 -10.63 30.85 -1.67
CA GLY A 156 -11.96 31.38 -1.36
C GLY A 156 -12.45 32.38 -2.44
N CYS A 157 -11.90 32.23 -3.65
CA CYS A 157 -12.39 33.03 -4.78
C CYS A 157 -13.76 32.49 -5.15
N ASP A 158 -14.81 33.11 -4.59
CA ASP A 158 -16.13 33.14 -5.19
C ASP A 158 -15.96 33.79 -6.56
N ALA A 159 -15.56 33.01 -7.55
CA ALA A 159 -15.64 33.43 -8.93
C ALA A 159 -17.12 33.63 -9.26
N VAL A 160 -17.58 34.84 -9.00
CA VAL A 160 -18.87 35.31 -9.43
C VAL A 160 -18.78 35.46 -10.95
N ASP A 161 -18.90 34.35 -11.65
CA ASP A 161 -19.27 34.32 -13.05
C ASP A 161 -19.85 32.93 -13.38
N ASP A 162 -20.96 32.88 -14.05
CA ASP A 162 -21.83 31.85 -14.60
C ASP A 162 -21.37 30.38 -14.72
N VAL A 163 -20.12 30.03 -14.35
CA VAL A 163 -19.55 28.69 -14.37
C VAL A 163 -19.87 27.93 -13.06
N ASP A 164 -20.14 28.65 -11.97
CA ASP A 164 -20.26 28.06 -10.63
C ASP A 164 -21.57 27.29 -10.39
N VAL A 165 -22.63 27.59 -11.10
CA VAL A 165 -23.91 26.87 -10.93
C VAL A 165 -23.81 25.45 -11.44
N ASN A 166 -23.03 25.24 -12.51
CA ASN A 166 -22.79 23.90 -13.06
C ASN A 166 -21.82 23.07 -12.19
N ASN A 167 -20.82 23.73 -11.57
CA ASN A 167 -19.87 23.07 -10.68
C ASN A 167 -20.52 22.62 -9.36
N TYR A 168 -21.48 23.38 -8.83
CA TYR A 168 -22.18 23.00 -7.59
C TYR A 168 -22.94 21.67 -7.75
N ASP A 169 -23.67 21.51 -8.84
CA ASP A 169 -24.39 20.25 -9.13
C ASP A 169 -23.45 19.08 -9.39
N GLU A 170 -22.31 19.32 -10.01
CA GLU A 170 -21.27 18.32 -10.24
C GLU A 170 -20.58 17.89 -8.93
N VAL A 171 -20.23 18.83 -8.06
CA VAL A 171 -19.69 18.57 -6.72
C VAL A 171 -20.69 17.81 -5.85
N ILE A 172 -21.97 18.23 -5.85
CA ILE A 172 -23.04 17.48 -5.17
C ILE A 172 -23.21 16.08 -5.78
N GLY A 173 -23.09 15.95 -7.09
CA GLY A 173 -23.07 14.67 -7.80
C GLY A 173 -21.96 13.77 -7.30
N HIS A 174 -20.72 14.24 -7.30
CA HIS A 174 -19.55 13.50 -6.80
C HIS A 174 -19.65 13.15 -5.31
N MET A 175 -20.13 14.08 -4.48
CA MET A 175 -20.38 13.80 -3.05
C MET A 175 -21.43 12.70 -2.87
N ASN A 176 -22.53 12.78 -3.62
CA ASN A 176 -23.58 11.76 -3.59
C ASN A 176 -23.05 10.39 -4.07
N ASP A 177 -22.23 10.36 -5.10
CA ASP A 177 -21.60 9.13 -5.59
C ASP A 177 -20.65 8.53 -4.55
N LYS A 178 -19.87 9.38 -3.88
CA LYS A 178 -18.99 8.95 -2.78
C LYS A 178 -19.79 8.44 -1.58
N ILE A 179 -20.86 9.13 -1.17
CA ILE A 179 -21.81 8.68 -0.13
C ILE A 179 -22.46 7.35 -0.54
N ASN A 180 -22.84 7.19 -1.79
CA ASN A 180 -23.44 5.96 -2.31
C ASN A 180 -22.43 4.81 -2.35
N SER A 181 -21.19 5.08 -2.75
CA SER A 181 -20.09 4.09 -2.77
C SER A 181 -19.71 3.60 -1.37
N LEU A 182 -19.83 4.46 -0.36
CA LEU A 182 -19.56 4.12 1.05
C LEU A 182 -20.79 3.55 1.77
N SER A 183 -21.99 3.63 1.20
CA SER A 183 -23.25 3.35 1.88
C SER A 183 -23.25 2.00 2.64
N PRO A 184 -23.61 1.99 3.94
CA PRO A 184 -23.75 0.77 4.72
C PRO A 184 -25.05 -0.01 4.40
N LYS A 185 -25.99 0.60 3.68
CA LYS A 185 -27.31 0.02 3.35
C LYS A 185 -27.37 -0.57 1.94
N ARG A 186 -26.52 -0.15 1.02
CA ARG A 186 -26.52 -0.64 -0.37
C ARG A 186 -25.54 -1.80 -0.51
N LYS A 187 -25.96 -2.91 -1.12
CA LYS A 187 -25.12 -4.09 -1.37
C LYS A 187 -23.83 -3.80 -2.17
N THR A 188 -23.83 -2.73 -2.95
CA THR A 188 -22.66 -2.26 -3.71
C THR A 188 -21.74 -1.39 -2.88
N GLY A 189 -22.19 -0.89 -1.72
CA GLY A 189 -21.42 0.00 -0.86
C GLY A 189 -20.25 -0.73 -0.18
N GLN A 190 -19.11 -0.05 -0.06
CA GLN A 190 -17.90 -0.60 0.56
C GLN A 190 -18.14 -1.02 2.01
N LEU A 191 -18.82 -0.18 2.80
CA LEU A 191 -19.13 -0.48 4.20
C LEU A 191 -20.07 -1.69 4.34
N TYR A 192 -21.01 -1.87 3.41
CA TYR A 192 -21.86 -3.06 3.40
C TYR A 192 -21.03 -4.33 3.14
N LYS A 193 -20.17 -4.30 2.12
CA LYS A 193 -19.28 -5.43 1.78
C LYS A 193 -18.32 -5.77 2.92
N MET A 194 -17.71 -4.77 3.53
CA MET A 194 -16.84 -4.96 4.69
C MET A 194 -17.60 -5.59 5.88
N LYS A 195 -18.83 -5.15 6.13
CA LYS A 195 -19.67 -5.72 7.18
C LYS A 195 -20.00 -7.18 6.90
N GLU A 196 -20.36 -7.51 5.68
CA GLU A 196 -20.63 -8.89 5.24
C GLU A 196 -19.37 -9.77 5.37
N ASP A 197 -18.20 -9.26 4.98
CA ASP A 197 -16.94 -9.96 5.15
C ASP A 197 -16.58 -10.20 6.64
N ILE A 198 -16.82 -9.22 7.49
CA ILE A 198 -16.62 -9.36 8.94
C ILE A 198 -17.53 -10.47 9.50
N GLU A 199 -18.81 -10.48 9.14
CA GLU A 199 -19.73 -11.53 9.59
C GLU A 199 -19.33 -12.91 9.06
N ARG A 200 -18.89 -12.98 7.80
CA ARG A 200 -18.37 -14.23 7.21
C ARG A 200 -17.11 -14.73 7.92
N LEU A 201 -16.20 -13.82 8.27
CA LEU A 201 -14.97 -14.17 9.01
C LEU A 201 -15.26 -14.59 10.44
N LYS A 202 -16.22 -13.94 11.11
CA LYS A 202 -16.67 -14.33 12.44
C LYS A 202 -17.28 -15.74 12.44
N ALA A 203 -18.12 -16.05 11.45
CA ALA A 203 -18.71 -17.39 11.30
C ALA A 203 -17.61 -18.46 11.08
N LYS A 204 -16.60 -18.18 10.25
CA LYS A 204 -15.45 -19.07 10.07
C LYS A 204 -14.64 -19.27 11.36
N LEU A 205 -14.47 -18.20 12.14
CA LEU A 205 -13.76 -18.26 13.41
C LEU A 205 -14.50 -19.14 14.43
N MET A 206 -15.85 -19.01 14.49
CA MET A 206 -16.67 -19.88 15.35
C MET A 206 -16.54 -21.35 14.95
N GLY A 207 -16.66 -21.67 13.66
CA GLY A 207 -16.46 -23.04 13.17
C GLY A 207 -15.06 -23.58 13.44
N LYS A 208 -14.02 -22.74 13.40
CA LYS A 208 -12.67 -23.14 13.80
C LYS A 208 -12.59 -23.52 15.28
N ASN A 209 -13.18 -22.71 16.16
CA ASN A 209 -13.17 -22.97 17.58
C ASN A 209 -13.92 -24.28 17.94
N GLU A 210 -15.03 -24.58 17.26
CA GLU A 210 -15.75 -25.85 17.41
C GLU A 210 -14.91 -27.04 16.99
N LEU A 211 -14.18 -26.93 15.88
CA LEU A 211 -13.27 -27.97 15.41
C LEU A 211 -12.08 -28.18 16.37
N GLU A 212 -11.53 -27.12 16.94
CA GLU A 212 -10.46 -27.22 17.94
C GLU A 212 -10.94 -27.90 19.23
N GLN A 213 -12.16 -27.62 19.68
CA GLN A 213 -12.74 -28.32 20.83
C GLN A 213 -12.98 -29.82 20.53
N ALA A 214 -13.51 -30.16 19.37
CA ALA A 214 -13.70 -31.53 18.94
C ALA A 214 -12.36 -32.29 18.82
N LEU A 215 -11.33 -31.63 18.32
CA LEU A 215 -9.99 -32.18 18.23
C LEU A 215 -9.40 -32.47 19.62
N GLN A 216 -9.54 -31.56 20.57
CA GLN A 216 -9.07 -31.76 21.94
C GLN A 216 -9.81 -32.93 22.63
N GLN A 217 -11.13 -33.05 22.45
CA GLN A 217 -11.91 -34.16 22.95
C GLN A 217 -11.43 -35.50 22.34
N THR A 218 -11.18 -35.53 21.06
CA THR A 218 -10.67 -36.73 20.37
C THR A 218 -9.28 -37.13 20.88
N ILE A 219 -8.39 -36.17 21.08
CA ILE A 219 -7.05 -36.41 21.64
C ILE A 219 -7.13 -36.97 23.05
N SER A 220 -8.05 -36.47 23.90
CA SER A 220 -8.23 -37.00 25.25
C SER A 220 -8.71 -38.44 25.25
N LEU A 221 -9.68 -38.78 24.38
CA LEU A 221 -10.16 -40.16 24.21
C LEU A 221 -9.08 -41.10 23.72
N ILE A 222 -8.30 -40.71 22.74
CA ILE A 222 -7.16 -41.51 22.22
C ILE A 222 -6.14 -41.73 23.34
N THR A 223 -5.89 -40.72 24.17
CA THR A 223 -4.94 -40.85 25.29
C THR A 223 -5.42 -41.80 26.34
N GLU A 224 -6.71 -41.81 26.66
CA GLU A 224 -7.35 -42.72 27.57
C GLU A 224 -7.32 -44.17 27.05
N GLN A 225 -7.72 -44.36 25.81
CA GLN A 225 -7.66 -45.68 25.15
C GLN A 225 -6.23 -46.25 25.06
N LYS A 226 -5.21 -45.41 24.79
CA LYS A 226 -3.83 -45.83 24.85
C LYS A 226 -3.38 -46.27 26.24
N LYS A 227 -3.82 -45.59 27.29
CA LYS A 227 -3.51 -46.01 28.67
C LYS A 227 -4.11 -47.39 28.98
N GLU A 228 -5.36 -47.57 28.59
CA GLU A 228 -6.08 -48.84 28.82
C GLU A 228 -5.45 -49.99 27.99
N TYR A 229 -5.14 -49.72 26.72
CA TYR A 229 -4.41 -50.69 25.87
C TYR A 229 -3.07 -51.11 26.50
N ASN A 230 -2.27 -50.15 26.92
CA ASN A 230 -0.98 -50.45 27.57
C ASN A 230 -1.15 -51.21 28.92
N ARG A 231 -2.26 -51.03 29.62
CA ARG A 231 -2.58 -51.80 30.81
C ARG A 231 -2.92 -53.24 30.48
N LEU A 232 -3.82 -53.46 29.51
CA LEU A 232 -4.22 -54.76 29.02
C LEU A 232 -3.03 -55.56 28.41
N ASP A 233 -2.18 -54.90 27.67
CA ASP A 233 -0.96 -55.49 27.10
C ASP A 233 0.01 -56.02 28.18
N LYS A 234 0.19 -55.23 29.27
CA LYS A 234 0.97 -55.67 30.43
C LYS A 234 0.29 -56.86 31.16
N GLU A 235 -1.02 -56.85 31.33
CA GLU A 235 -1.75 -57.96 31.92
C GLU A 235 -1.64 -59.22 31.05
N GLN A 236 -1.79 -59.11 29.74
CA GLN A 236 -1.60 -60.21 28.78
C GLN A 236 -0.21 -60.79 28.86
N THR A 237 0.83 -59.96 28.89
CA THR A 237 2.21 -60.39 29.02
C THR A 237 2.47 -61.15 30.31
N SER A 238 1.91 -60.61 31.42
CA SER A 238 2.04 -61.30 32.74
C SER A 238 1.32 -62.63 32.81
N VAL A 239 0.16 -62.75 32.18
CA VAL A 239 -0.61 -64.02 32.09
C VAL A 239 0.15 -65.04 31.21
N SER A 240 0.71 -64.56 30.06
CA SER A 240 1.55 -65.42 29.19
C SER A 240 2.76 -65.96 29.91
N ASP A 241 3.46 -65.14 30.70
CA ASP A 241 4.63 -65.56 31.49
C ASP A 241 4.24 -66.60 32.58
N ILE A 242 3.05 -66.48 33.19
CA ILE A 242 2.54 -67.43 34.15
C ILE A 242 2.22 -68.76 33.46
N LEU A 243 1.57 -68.74 32.32
CA LEU A 243 1.27 -69.91 31.50
C LEU A 243 2.55 -70.67 31.07
N ASP A 244 3.55 -69.93 30.58
CA ASP A 244 4.82 -70.50 30.21
C ASP A 244 5.53 -71.15 31.39
N LYS A 245 5.50 -70.57 32.57
CA LYS A 245 6.01 -71.12 33.80
C LYS A 245 5.23 -72.36 34.24
N ALA A 246 3.94 -72.39 34.07
CA ALA A 246 3.07 -73.54 34.42
C ALA A 246 3.23 -74.69 33.46
N SER A 247 3.41 -74.45 32.14
CA SER A 247 3.71 -75.52 31.16
C SER A 247 5.09 -76.17 31.40
N ARG A 248 6.12 -75.38 31.69
CA ARG A 248 7.44 -75.92 32.06
C ARG A 248 7.43 -76.73 33.34
N ARG A 249 6.51 -76.54 34.24
CA ARG A 249 6.32 -77.40 35.47
C ARG A 249 5.57 -78.66 35.19
N LYS A 250 4.88 -78.82 34.10
CA LYS A 250 4.14 -80.00 33.71
C LYS A 250 5.05 -81.02 32.94
N ASP A 251 6.15 -80.50 32.35
CA ASP A 251 7.10 -81.34 31.58
C ASP A 251 8.29 -81.79 32.44
N LEU A 252 8.24 -81.57 33.75
CA LEU A 252 9.12 -82.12 34.80
C LEU A 252 8.37 -83.15 35.67
#